data_56a36169bfc6c714c4dfb6d66cababc1
#
_entry.id   56a36169bfc6c714c4dfb6d66cababc1
#
_cell.length_a   1.000
_cell.length_b   1.000
_cell.length_c   1.000
_cell.angle_alpha   90.00
_cell.angle_beta   90.00
_cell.angle_gamma   90.00
#
_symmetry.space_group_name_H-M   'P 1'
#
loop_
_entity.id
_entity.type
_entity.pdbx_description
1 polymer ?
#
loop_
_entity_poly.entity_id
_entity_poly.type
_entity_poly.pdbx_seq_one_letter_code
_entity_poly.pdbx_strand_id
1 'polypeptide(L)'
;MSRKNSGFAADLAAGIDLTEESAPVRRSSIAANVLTGRSNRLADLASGAVINRVHELVDPARCRMWEGHNRDYALLTEERCADLIESMKAQGRQEIPAIVRRVTGDSQFDFEVICGARRHWSISWLRAHNYPDFKFLVDVREIGDEEAFRLADIENRARDDLTDYERAKDYLRALNTYYDGRQKTMAERLKVTESWLTRYLDLARLPRELTVAFVNVQELGIRNAIALKGLLKPEDKREKAFAEAARLAAEQAGEGRALPVLDVIKALTIAAETPKKSGSPKKSGKPQTVSSPGGKPVLKILGSDRKGIHLTLLNKGGASRDDVEVALKDILDTHWG
;
A
#
# COMPACT_ATOMS: atom_id res chain seq x y z
N MET A 1 -21.98 -50.51 -18.58
CA MET A 1 -22.32 -50.15 -19.98
C MET A 1 -21.08 -49.59 -20.65
N SER A 2 -20.31 -50.46 -21.29
CA SER A 2 -19.09 -50.13 -21.99
C SER A 2 -19.22 -50.65 -23.43
N ARG A 3 -19.34 -49.80 -24.39
CA ARG A 3 -19.24 -50.12 -25.84
C ARG A 3 -19.23 -48.79 -26.60
N LYS A 4 -18.06 -48.24 -26.87
CA LYS A 4 -17.86 -47.21 -27.94
C LYS A 4 -16.39 -46.88 -28.26
N ASN A 5 -15.43 -47.77 -28.01
CA ASN A 5 -14.03 -47.50 -28.42
C ASN A 5 -13.39 -48.60 -29.29
N SER A 6 -14.16 -49.52 -29.84
CA SER A 6 -13.60 -50.57 -30.72
C SER A 6 -13.64 -50.25 -32.22
N GLY A 7 -14.34 -49.16 -32.62
CA GLY A 7 -14.41 -48.76 -34.06
C GLY A 7 -13.23 -47.95 -34.54
N PHE A 8 -12.63 -47.14 -33.71
CA PHE A 8 -11.56 -46.22 -34.09
C PHE A 8 -10.20 -46.92 -34.40
N ALA A 9 -9.93 -48.02 -33.71
CA ALA A 9 -8.71 -48.81 -33.95
C ALA A 9 -8.78 -49.67 -35.23
N ALA A 10 -9.98 -50.07 -35.67
CA ALA A 10 -10.18 -50.83 -36.90
C ALA A 10 -10.07 -49.98 -38.16
N ASP A 11 -10.51 -48.70 -38.09
CA ASP A 11 -10.39 -47.78 -39.24
C ASP A 11 -8.93 -47.30 -39.47
N LEU A 12 -8.12 -47.24 -38.41
CA LEU A 12 -6.71 -46.89 -38.54
C LEU A 12 -5.86 -48.03 -39.17
N ALA A 13 -6.28 -49.26 -39.05
CA ALA A 13 -5.55 -50.44 -39.58
C ALA A 13 -5.90 -50.74 -41.05
N ALA A 14 -7.02 -50.23 -41.57
CA ALA A 14 -7.47 -50.48 -42.94
C ALA A 14 -6.92 -49.53 -43.98
N GLY A 15 -6.17 -48.48 -43.57
CA GLY A 15 -5.64 -47.44 -44.44
C GLY A 15 -4.12 -47.52 -44.74
N ILE A 16 -3.43 -48.59 -44.31
CA ILE A 16 -1.98 -48.72 -44.60
C ILE A 16 -1.78 -49.79 -45.66
N ASP A 17 -1.78 -49.36 -46.93
CA ASP A 17 -1.33 -50.18 -48.03
C ASP A 17 0.23 -50.18 -48.09
N LEU A 18 0.80 -51.35 -47.79
CA LEU A 18 2.26 -51.57 -47.62
C LEU A 18 2.94 -51.96 -48.96
N THR A 19 2.38 -51.54 -50.09
CA THR A 19 3.00 -51.78 -51.38
C THR A 19 3.17 -50.51 -52.18
N GLU A 20 4.11 -49.65 -51.77
CA GLU A 20 4.80 -48.74 -52.68
C GLU A 20 6.24 -48.58 -52.33
N GLU A 21 7.10 -48.77 -53.35
CA GLU A 21 8.55 -48.69 -53.36
C GLU A 21 9.07 -47.40 -52.73
N SER A 22 10.09 -47.53 -51.94
CA SER A 22 10.85 -46.46 -51.29
C SER A 22 11.42 -45.45 -52.31
N ALA A 23 10.66 -44.36 -52.50
CA ALA A 23 11.24 -43.15 -53.12
C ALA A 23 12.21 -42.49 -52.14
N PRO A 24 13.36 -41.95 -52.52
CA PRO A 24 14.35 -41.38 -51.64
C PRO A 24 13.73 -40.16 -50.91
N VAL A 25 13.62 -40.24 -49.62
CA VAL A 25 13.18 -39.12 -48.74
C VAL A 25 14.06 -37.91 -49.05
N ARG A 26 13.48 -36.91 -49.69
CA ARG A 26 14.16 -35.65 -50.02
C ARG A 26 14.62 -34.96 -48.71
N ARG A 27 15.91 -35.06 -48.39
CA ARG A 27 16.60 -34.29 -47.33
C ARG A 27 16.41 -32.76 -47.49
N SER A 28 15.87 -32.29 -48.64
CA SER A 28 15.59 -30.88 -48.93
C SER A 28 14.40 -30.29 -48.15
N SER A 29 13.41 -31.11 -47.76
CA SER A 29 12.24 -30.60 -47.07
C SER A 29 12.50 -30.21 -45.61
N ILE A 30 13.39 -30.93 -44.92
CA ILE A 30 13.76 -30.63 -43.54
C ILE A 30 14.61 -29.34 -43.49
N ALA A 31 15.52 -29.16 -44.43
CA ALA A 31 16.32 -27.95 -44.52
C ALA A 31 15.49 -26.71 -44.84
N ALA A 32 14.52 -26.87 -45.79
CA ALA A 32 13.58 -25.81 -46.16
C ALA A 32 12.66 -25.41 -44.96
N ASN A 33 12.14 -26.37 -44.21
CA ASN A 33 11.32 -26.11 -43.02
C ASN A 33 12.09 -25.45 -41.91
N VAL A 34 13.37 -25.81 -41.71
CA VAL A 34 14.28 -25.16 -40.72
C VAL A 34 14.58 -23.73 -41.14
N LEU A 35 14.82 -23.48 -42.44
CA LEU A 35 15.10 -22.12 -42.93
C LEU A 35 13.86 -21.22 -42.85
N THR A 36 12.67 -21.75 -43.18
CA THR A 36 11.40 -21.03 -43.08
C THR A 36 11.05 -20.73 -41.63
N GLY A 37 11.26 -21.68 -40.72
CA GLY A 37 11.07 -21.46 -39.28
C GLY A 37 12.02 -20.40 -38.72
N ARG A 38 13.26 -20.34 -39.20
CA ARG A 38 14.20 -19.28 -38.81
C ARG A 38 13.84 -17.91 -39.37
N SER A 39 13.37 -17.86 -40.64
CA SER A 39 12.92 -16.64 -41.29
C SER A 39 11.69 -16.06 -40.59
N ASN A 40 10.70 -16.90 -40.24
CA ASN A 40 9.52 -16.46 -39.48
C ASN A 40 9.90 -15.95 -38.09
N ARG A 41 10.80 -16.62 -37.42
CA ARG A 41 11.29 -16.17 -36.09
C ARG A 41 12.04 -14.84 -36.15
N LEU A 42 12.82 -14.59 -37.21
CA LEU A 42 13.47 -13.30 -37.45
C LEU A 42 12.45 -12.21 -37.79
N ALA A 43 11.42 -12.53 -38.57
CA ALA A 43 10.32 -11.61 -38.86
C ALA A 43 9.52 -11.25 -37.60
N ASP A 44 9.25 -12.23 -36.74
CA ASP A 44 8.57 -12.02 -35.44
C ASP A 44 9.42 -11.16 -34.50
N LEU A 45 10.74 -11.35 -34.47
CA LEU A 45 11.65 -10.49 -33.73
C LEU A 45 11.70 -9.06 -34.30
N ALA A 46 11.75 -8.93 -35.61
CA ALA A 46 11.80 -7.63 -36.29
C ALA A 46 10.50 -6.84 -36.15
N SER A 47 9.36 -7.53 -36.10
CA SER A 47 8.03 -6.92 -35.89
C SER A 47 7.75 -6.61 -34.39
N GLY A 48 8.59 -7.06 -33.47
CA GLY A 48 8.35 -6.95 -32.03
C GLY A 48 7.28 -7.91 -31.48
N ALA A 49 6.77 -8.84 -32.30
CA ALA A 49 5.82 -9.87 -31.87
C ALA A 49 6.45 -10.86 -30.88
N VAL A 50 7.79 -11.07 -30.99
CA VAL A 50 8.59 -11.86 -30.06
C VAL A 50 9.75 -11.02 -29.57
N ILE A 51 9.91 -10.90 -28.26
CA ILE A 51 11.07 -10.26 -27.61
C ILE A 51 12.03 -11.36 -27.18
N ASN A 52 13.24 -11.37 -27.71
CA ASN A 52 14.29 -12.26 -27.22
C ASN A 52 14.94 -11.64 -25.98
N ARG A 53 14.63 -12.16 -24.79
CA ARG A 53 15.26 -11.78 -23.55
C ARG A 53 16.38 -12.79 -23.21
N VAL A 54 17.55 -12.28 -22.97
CA VAL A 54 18.70 -13.11 -22.56
C VAL A 54 18.62 -13.30 -21.05
N HIS A 55 18.42 -14.54 -20.63
CA HIS A 55 18.56 -14.94 -19.23
C HIS A 55 19.95 -15.48 -18.99
N GLU A 56 20.57 -15.06 -17.91
CA GLU A 56 21.92 -15.50 -17.51
C GLU A 56 21.86 -16.24 -16.18
N LEU A 57 22.75 -17.24 -16.03
CA LEU A 57 22.96 -17.94 -14.75
C LEU A 57 24.25 -17.38 -14.13
N VAL A 58 24.10 -16.59 -13.08
CA VAL A 58 25.21 -15.84 -12.49
C VAL A 58 25.51 -16.31 -11.05
N ASP A 59 26.66 -15.90 -10.54
CA ASP A 59 27.00 -16.09 -9.13
C ASP A 59 26.25 -15.02 -8.29
N PRO A 60 25.41 -15.39 -7.31
CA PRO A 60 24.73 -14.42 -6.47
C PRO A 60 25.72 -13.52 -5.71
N ALA A 61 26.93 -13.99 -5.38
CA ALA A 61 27.95 -13.18 -4.72
C ALA A 61 28.45 -12.00 -5.59
N ARG A 62 28.22 -12.06 -6.91
CA ARG A 62 28.54 -10.98 -7.87
C ARG A 62 27.39 -10.00 -8.07
N CYS A 63 26.28 -10.14 -7.29
CA CYS A 63 25.11 -9.32 -7.36
C CYS A 63 24.92 -8.53 -6.05
N ARG A 64 24.77 -7.22 -6.15
CA ARG A 64 24.37 -6.37 -5.02
C ARG A 64 22.92 -5.95 -5.12
N MET A 65 22.31 -5.56 -4.02
CA MET A 65 20.97 -4.96 -4.06
C MET A 65 21.08 -3.52 -4.56
N TRP A 66 20.13 -3.12 -5.42
CA TRP A 66 19.98 -1.73 -5.82
C TRP A 66 19.57 -0.87 -4.61
N GLU A 67 20.17 0.31 -4.44
CA GLU A 67 19.86 1.21 -3.30
C GLU A 67 18.39 1.66 -3.27
N GLY A 68 17.75 1.76 -4.45
CA GLY A 68 16.32 2.06 -4.58
C GLY A 68 15.40 0.87 -4.31
N HIS A 69 15.93 -0.26 -3.87
CA HIS A 69 15.15 -1.47 -3.61
C HIS A 69 14.23 -1.27 -2.39
N ASN A 70 12.95 -1.62 -2.54
CA ASN A 70 11.90 -1.35 -1.54
C ASN A 70 11.86 -2.35 -0.39
N ARG A 71 12.67 -3.39 -0.42
CA ARG A 71 12.69 -4.43 0.61
C ARG A 71 13.94 -4.30 1.48
N ASP A 72 13.76 -4.32 2.78
CA ASP A 72 14.88 -4.48 3.69
C ASP A 72 15.44 -5.91 3.58
N TYR A 73 16.56 -6.03 2.85
CA TYR A 73 17.23 -7.31 2.62
C TYR A 73 17.71 -7.95 3.93
N ALA A 74 18.05 -7.14 4.95
CA ALA A 74 18.51 -7.61 6.24
C ALA A 74 17.42 -8.31 7.06
N LEU A 75 16.14 -8.08 6.74
CA LEU A 75 15.00 -8.73 7.38
C LEU A 75 14.61 -10.07 6.75
N LEU A 76 15.30 -10.52 5.69
CA LEU A 76 15.05 -11.84 5.09
C LEU A 76 15.64 -12.93 5.98
N THR A 77 14.84 -13.96 6.24
CA THR A 77 15.20 -15.13 7.03
C THR A 77 14.80 -16.40 6.28
N GLU A 78 15.28 -17.55 6.78
CA GLU A 78 14.90 -18.87 6.25
C GLU A 78 13.38 -19.04 6.27
N GLU A 79 12.73 -18.73 7.39
CA GLU A 79 11.26 -18.89 7.52
C GLU A 79 10.51 -18.00 6.50
N ARG A 80 10.97 -16.77 6.29
CA ARG A 80 10.36 -15.84 5.32
C ARG A 80 10.58 -16.25 3.86
N CYS A 81 11.56 -17.10 3.61
CA CYS A 81 11.92 -17.58 2.28
C CYS A 81 11.67 -19.09 2.09
N ALA A 82 11.11 -19.78 3.08
CA ALA A 82 10.95 -21.23 3.10
C ALA A 82 10.21 -21.78 1.87
N ASP A 83 9.15 -21.13 1.44
CA ASP A 83 8.38 -21.44 0.24
C ASP A 83 9.23 -21.47 -1.03
N LEU A 84 10.12 -20.48 -1.20
CA LEU A 84 11.02 -20.39 -2.33
C LEU A 84 12.17 -21.40 -2.24
N ILE A 85 12.74 -21.58 -1.05
CA ILE A 85 13.82 -22.55 -0.80
C ILE A 85 13.34 -23.95 -1.15
N GLU A 86 12.19 -24.38 -0.62
CA GLU A 86 11.64 -25.71 -0.88
C GLU A 86 11.25 -25.88 -2.36
N SER A 87 10.65 -24.88 -2.99
CA SER A 87 10.36 -24.92 -4.42
C SER A 87 11.64 -25.07 -5.26
N MET A 88 12.71 -24.32 -4.97
CA MET A 88 13.97 -24.42 -5.68
C MET A 88 14.67 -25.77 -5.47
N LYS A 89 14.62 -26.32 -4.25
CA LYS A 89 15.15 -27.67 -3.97
C LYS A 89 14.39 -28.73 -4.78
N ALA A 90 13.05 -28.66 -4.79
CA ALA A 90 12.24 -29.61 -5.53
C ALA A 90 12.46 -29.59 -7.03
N GLN A 91 12.73 -28.41 -7.60
CA GLN A 91 12.96 -28.23 -9.04
C GLN A 91 14.44 -28.34 -9.43
N GLY A 92 15.35 -28.32 -8.46
CA GLY A 92 16.80 -28.33 -8.68
C GLY A 92 17.35 -27.01 -9.27
N ARG A 93 16.52 -25.99 -9.44
CA ARG A 93 16.90 -24.68 -10.01
C ARG A 93 15.87 -23.58 -9.69
N GLN A 94 16.26 -22.35 -9.98
CA GLN A 94 15.35 -21.21 -10.01
C GLN A 94 14.62 -21.15 -11.38
N GLU A 95 13.30 -21.10 -11.40
CA GLU A 95 12.51 -21.05 -12.63
C GLU A 95 12.19 -19.62 -13.10
N ILE A 96 11.91 -18.71 -12.17
CA ILE A 96 11.54 -17.33 -12.50
C ILE A 96 12.74 -16.42 -12.34
N PRO A 97 13.22 -15.75 -13.41
CA PRO A 97 14.38 -14.89 -13.32
C PRO A 97 14.15 -13.67 -12.41
N ALA A 98 15.19 -13.23 -11.76
CA ALA A 98 15.25 -11.93 -11.12
C ALA A 98 15.61 -10.86 -12.15
N ILE A 99 15.15 -9.63 -11.99
CA ILE A 99 15.50 -8.54 -12.88
C ILE A 99 16.71 -7.82 -12.31
N VAL A 100 17.76 -7.72 -13.14
CA VAL A 100 19.02 -7.08 -12.78
C VAL A 100 19.45 -6.10 -13.87
N ARG A 101 20.37 -5.20 -13.51
CA ARG A 101 21.13 -4.41 -14.49
C ARG A 101 22.63 -4.61 -14.27
N ARG A 102 23.42 -4.37 -15.31
CA ARG A 102 24.88 -4.45 -15.21
C ARG A 102 25.43 -3.26 -14.41
N VAL A 103 26.44 -3.52 -13.60
CA VAL A 103 27.23 -2.51 -12.91
C VAL A 103 28.52 -2.31 -13.68
N THR A 104 28.89 -1.07 -13.94
CA THR A 104 30.16 -0.70 -14.58
C THR A 104 31.06 -0.02 -13.58
N GLY A 105 32.35 -0.36 -13.61
CA GLY A 105 33.37 0.29 -12.77
C GLY A 105 33.47 -0.25 -11.33
N ASP A 106 32.72 -1.31 -11.00
CA ASP A 106 32.81 -2.01 -9.71
C ASP A 106 33.56 -3.33 -9.91
N SER A 107 34.62 -3.58 -9.14
CA SER A 107 35.42 -4.83 -9.22
C SER A 107 34.78 -5.99 -8.45
N GLN A 108 33.89 -5.69 -7.52
CA GLN A 108 33.27 -6.68 -6.65
C GLN A 108 31.93 -7.19 -7.23
N PHE A 109 31.13 -6.32 -7.87
CA PHE A 109 29.80 -6.66 -8.36
C PHE A 109 29.67 -6.42 -9.85
N ASP A 110 29.09 -7.40 -10.55
CA ASP A 110 28.76 -7.31 -11.99
C ASP A 110 27.33 -6.84 -12.21
N PHE A 111 26.46 -7.10 -11.24
CA PHE A 111 25.02 -6.86 -11.36
C PHE A 111 24.45 -6.17 -10.14
N GLU A 112 23.37 -5.45 -10.38
CA GLU A 112 22.55 -4.81 -9.37
C GLU A 112 21.11 -5.34 -9.48
N VAL A 113 20.59 -5.91 -8.39
CA VAL A 113 19.28 -6.57 -8.33
C VAL A 113 18.19 -5.52 -8.16
N ILE A 114 17.35 -5.35 -9.17
CA ILE A 114 16.21 -4.43 -9.17
C ILE A 114 14.97 -5.11 -8.56
N CYS A 115 14.66 -6.33 -9.04
CA CYS A 115 13.55 -7.13 -8.53
C CYS A 115 14.03 -8.56 -8.29
N GLY A 116 13.58 -9.16 -7.16
CA GLY A 116 13.89 -10.55 -6.85
C GLY A 116 14.82 -10.74 -5.65
N ALA A 117 14.83 -9.84 -4.67
CA ALA A 117 15.64 -9.93 -3.46
C ALA A 117 15.44 -11.24 -2.69
N ARG A 118 14.20 -11.76 -2.55
CA ARG A 118 13.96 -13.06 -1.92
C ARG A 118 14.61 -14.21 -2.69
N ARG A 119 14.58 -14.16 -4.03
CA ARG A 119 15.24 -15.19 -4.88
C ARG A 119 16.75 -15.15 -4.71
N HIS A 120 17.34 -13.96 -4.73
CA HIS A 120 18.77 -13.78 -4.48
C HIS A 120 19.18 -14.32 -3.10
N TRP A 121 18.41 -13.96 -2.06
CA TRP A 121 18.66 -14.41 -0.70
C TRP A 121 18.52 -15.94 -0.60
N SER A 122 17.48 -16.54 -1.18
CA SER A 122 17.24 -18.00 -1.13
C SER A 122 18.35 -18.78 -1.83
N ILE A 123 18.81 -18.31 -3.00
CA ILE A 123 19.95 -18.94 -3.69
C ILE A 123 21.24 -18.80 -2.88
N SER A 124 21.50 -17.64 -2.29
CA SER A 124 22.66 -17.41 -1.43
C SER A 124 22.64 -18.32 -0.21
N TRP A 125 21.46 -18.47 0.42
CA TRP A 125 21.24 -19.37 1.54
C TRP A 125 21.46 -20.84 1.15
N LEU A 126 20.87 -21.30 0.03
CA LEU A 126 21.04 -22.66 -0.49
C LEU A 126 22.53 -22.99 -0.71
N ARG A 127 23.28 -22.09 -1.32
CA ARG A 127 24.72 -22.28 -1.56
C ARG A 127 25.54 -22.44 -0.26
N ALA A 128 25.12 -21.72 0.79
CA ALA A 128 25.73 -21.84 2.11
C ALA A 128 25.31 -23.12 2.86
N HIS A 129 24.22 -23.81 2.42
CA HIS A 129 23.63 -24.98 3.09
C HIS A 129 23.60 -26.23 2.21
N ASN A 130 24.77 -26.65 1.72
CA ASN A 130 25.01 -27.89 0.97
C ASN A 130 24.47 -27.94 -0.48
N TYR A 131 24.14 -26.81 -1.09
CA TYR A 131 23.72 -26.73 -2.49
C TYR A 131 24.59 -25.75 -3.30
N PRO A 132 25.94 -25.97 -3.40
CA PRO A 132 26.88 -25.00 -3.98
C PRO A 132 26.65 -24.73 -5.47
N ASP A 133 26.02 -25.67 -6.19
CA ASP A 133 25.82 -25.60 -7.64
C ASP A 133 24.67 -24.72 -8.07
N PHE A 134 23.83 -24.27 -7.13
CA PHE A 134 22.74 -23.34 -7.46
C PHE A 134 23.30 -22.03 -8.04
N LYS A 135 22.73 -21.65 -9.18
CA LYS A 135 23.03 -20.37 -9.85
C LYS A 135 21.84 -19.44 -9.75
N PHE A 136 22.11 -18.16 -9.72
CA PHE A 136 21.08 -17.13 -9.69
C PHE A 136 20.65 -16.82 -11.13
N LEU A 137 19.41 -17.16 -11.48
CA LEU A 137 18.82 -16.88 -12.80
C LEU A 137 18.38 -15.43 -12.87
N VAL A 138 18.90 -14.69 -13.86
CA VAL A 138 18.63 -13.26 -14.02
C VAL A 138 18.17 -12.89 -15.44
N ASP A 139 17.28 -11.89 -15.52
CA ASP A 139 16.91 -11.16 -16.73
C ASP A 139 17.68 -9.83 -16.70
N VAL A 140 18.70 -9.72 -17.54
CA VAL A 140 19.57 -8.54 -17.58
C VAL A 140 18.94 -7.45 -18.41
N ARG A 141 18.78 -6.26 -17.84
CA ARG A 141 18.19 -5.10 -18.50
C ARG A 141 19.10 -3.88 -18.46
N GLU A 142 19.05 -3.10 -19.52
CA GLU A 142 19.69 -1.79 -19.61
C GLU A 142 18.65 -0.73 -19.25
N ILE A 143 18.52 -0.41 -17.97
CA ILE A 143 17.51 0.52 -17.44
C ILE A 143 18.14 1.54 -16.48
N GLY A 144 17.65 2.77 -16.54
CA GLY A 144 18.01 3.83 -15.59
C GLY A 144 17.25 3.70 -14.27
N ASP A 145 17.60 4.53 -13.28
CA ASP A 145 17.03 4.46 -11.93
C ASP A 145 15.52 4.71 -11.88
N GLU A 146 15.01 5.66 -12.68
CA GLU A 146 13.56 5.92 -12.75
C GLU A 146 12.79 4.72 -13.30
N GLU A 147 13.32 4.07 -14.32
CA GLU A 147 12.70 2.88 -14.89
C GLU A 147 12.82 1.69 -13.95
N ALA A 148 13.95 1.52 -13.27
CA ALA A 148 14.14 0.52 -12.23
C ALA A 148 13.13 0.71 -11.10
N PHE A 149 12.91 1.94 -10.64
CA PHE A 149 11.89 2.26 -9.64
C PHE A 149 10.48 1.88 -10.12
N ARG A 150 10.08 2.26 -11.34
CA ARG A 150 8.76 1.90 -11.88
C ARG A 150 8.56 0.39 -11.97
N LEU A 151 9.60 -0.31 -12.39
CA LEU A 151 9.56 -1.76 -12.53
C LEU A 151 9.42 -2.46 -11.17
N ALA A 152 10.19 -2.02 -10.17
CA ALA A 152 10.09 -2.49 -8.80
C ALA A 152 8.71 -2.19 -8.20
N ASP A 153 8.16 -1.00 -8.46
CA ASP A 153 6.83 -0.62 -8.00
C ASP A 153 5.72 -1.49 -8.60
N ILE A 154 5.77 -1.78 -9.91
CA ILE A 154 4.78 -2.67 -10.57
C ILE A 154 4.83 -4.09 -9.97
N GLU A 155 6.04 -4.64 -9.74
CA GLU A 155 6.19 -5.96 -9.12
C GLU A 155 5.67 -5.98 -7.68
N ASN A 156 5.90 -4.91 -6.93
CA ASN A 156 5.55 -4.81 -5.52
C ASN A 156 4.10 -4.41 -5.25
N ARG A 157 3.38 -3.77 -6.21
CA ARG A 157 1.97 -3.40 -6.01
C ARG A 157 1.04 -4.59 -5.81
N ALA A 158 1.34 -5.70 -6.43
CA ALA A 158 0.56 -6.94 -6.33
C ALA A 158 0.89 -7.75 -5.06
N ARG A 159 1.76 -7.23 -4.19
CA ARG A 159 2.24 -7.92 -3.00
C ARG A 159 1.66 -7.31 -1.73
N ASP A 160 1.29 -8.17 -0.79
CA ASP A 160 0.74 -7.79 0.52
C ASP A 160 1.83 -7.57 1.59
N ASP A 161 3.11 -7.78 1.25
CA ASP A 161 4.22 -7.79 2.21
C ASP A 161 4.89 -6.41 2.46
N LEU A 162 4.49 -5.36 1.72
CA LEU A 162 4.90 -3.96 1.95
C LEU A 162 3.78 -3.19 2.63
N THR A 163 4.11 -2.52 3.73
CA THR A 163 3.16 -1.64 4.41
C THR A 163 2.85 -0.38 3.58
N ASP A 164 1.69 0.22 3.82
CA ASP A 164 1.34 1.52 3.20
C ASP A 164 2.37 2.60 3.54
N TYR A 165 2.93 2.57 4.76
CA TYR A 165 3.92 3.54 5.21
C TYR A 165 5.25 3.42 4.46
N GLU A 166 5.78 2.20 4.29
CA GLU A 166 6.99 1.94 3.51
C GLU A 166 6.81 2.40 2.05
N ARG A 167 5.71 1.99 1.43
CA ARG A 167 5.35 2.40 0.07
C ARG A 167 5.22 3.91 -0.06
N ALA A 168 4.62 4.57 0.93
CA ALA A 168 4.51 6.02 0.96
C ALA A 168 5.87 6.72 0.99
N LYS A 169 6.80 6.24 1.82
CA LYS A 169 8.17 6.77 1.90
C LYS A 169 8.93 6.59 0.60
N ASP A 170 8.78 5.45 -0.06
CA ASP A 170 9.38 5.21 -1.36
C ASP A 170 8.85 6.16 -2.44
N TYR A 171 7.53 6.39 -2.47
CA TYR A 171 6.96 7.34 -3.42
C TYR A 171 7.44 8.77 -3.16
N LEU A 172 7.58 9.18 -1.90
CA LEU A 172 8.10 10.50 -1.59
C LEU A 172 9.57 10.65 -2.00
N ARG A 173 10.40 9.63 -1.75
CA ARG A 173 11.79 9.59 -2.20
C ARG A 173 11.86 9.66 -3.72
N ALA A 174 11.14 8.81 -4.44
CA ALA A 174 11.12 8.78 -5.89
C ALA A 174 10.62 10.09 -6.50
N LEU A 175 9.58 10.70 -5.92
CA LEU A 175 9.05 11.99 -6.35
C LEU A 175 10.13 13.07 -6.37
N ASN A 176 10.95 13.12 -5.31
CA ASN A 176 12.01 14.10 -5.18
C ASN A 176 13.23 13.76 -6.05
N THR A 177 13.58 12.46 -6.16
CA THR A 177 14.81 12.04 -6.85
C THR A 177 14.63 11.97 -8.37
N TYR A 178 13.48 11.50 -8.86
CA TYR A 178 13.29 11.19 -10.29
C TYR A 178 12.30 12.10 -11.00
N TYR A 179 11.48 12.85 -10.26
CA TYR A 179 10.39 13.63 -10.85
C TYR A 179 10.43 15.13 -10.47
N ASP A 180 11.48 15.59 -9.79
CA ASP A 180 11.64 17.00 -9.35
C ASP A 180 10.42 17.55 -8.60
N GLY A 181 9.77 16.72 -7.78
CA GLY A 181 8.55 17.08 -7.06
C GLY A 181 7.28 17.16 -7.93
N ARG A 182 7.34 16.82 -9.22
CA ARG A 182 6.20 16.91 -10.16
C ARG A 182 5.29 15.69 -10.03
N GLN A 183 4.33 15.76 -9.12
CA GLN A 183 3.42 14.67 -8.78
C GLN A 183 2.61 14.18 -9.97
N LYS A 184 2.10 15.08 -10.84
CA LYS A 184 1.34 14.71 -12.02
C LYS A 184 2.15 13.82 -12.97
N THR A 185 3.39 14.23 -13.27
CA THR A 185 4.31 13.45 -14.12
C THR A 185 4.57 12.06 -13.53
N MET A 186 4.81 11.98 -12.21
CA MET A 186 5.00 10.71 -11.52
C MET A 186 3.75 9.81 -11.64
N ALA A 187 2.55 10.36 -11.40
CA ALA A 187 1.30 9.60 -11.50
C ALA A 187 1.08 9.04 -12.93
N GLU A 188 1.32 9.86 -13.95
CA GLU A 188 1.24 9.43 -15.36
C GLU A 188 2.23 8.30 -15.68
N ARG A 189 3.47 8.41 -15.21
CA ARG A 189 4.54 7.40 -15.42
C ARG A 189 4.23 6.11 -14.70
N LEU A 190 3.71 6.17 -13.47
CA LEU A 190 3.29 5.01 -12.67
C LEU A 190 1.95 4.41 -13.13
N LYS A 191 1.23 5.05 -14.07
CA LYS A 191 -0.11 4.63 -14.52
C LYS A 191 -1.13 4.54 -13.37
N VAL A 192 -1.10 5.55 -12.48
CA VAL A 192 -2.04 5.71 -11.36
C VAL A 192 -2.74 7.06 -11.44
N THR A 193 -3.85 7.21 -10.71
CA THR A 193 -4.49 8.53 -10.59
C THR A 193 -3.69 9.44 -9.66
N GLU A 194 -3.68 10.73 -9.95
CA GLU A 194 -3.00 11.71 -9.11
C GLU A 194 -3.54 11.71 -7.68
N SER A 195 -4.86 11.54 -7.51
CA SER A 195 -5.50 11.44 -6.19
C SER A 195 -5.09 10.18 -5.42
N TRP A 196 -4.81 9.08 -6.10
CA TRP A 196 -4.28 7.87 -5.47
C TRP A 196 -2.86 8.13 -4.93
N LEU A 197 -1.99 8.70 -5.75
CA LEU A 197 -0.62 9.04 -5.35
C LEU A 197 -0.60 10.07 -4.21
N THR A 198 -1.49 11.08 -4.25
CA THR A 198 -1.61 12.09 -3.19
C THR A 198 -1.83 11.46 -1.81
N ARG A 199 -2.66 10.41 -1.71
CA ARG A 199 -2.94 9.75 -0.42
C ARG A 199 -1.68 9.12 0.18
N TYR A 200 -0.83 8.48 -0.63
CA TYR A 200 0.44 7.96 -0.16
C TYR A 200 1.41 9.07 0.23
N LEU A 201 1.51 10.12 -0.58
CA LEU A 201 2.37 11.26 -0.27
C LEU A 201 1.93 12.01 0.99
N ASP A 202 0.62 12.09 1.25
CA ASP A 202 0.10 12.65 2.50
C ASP A 202 0.55 11.83 3.71
N LEU A 203 0.52 10.48 3.61
CA LEU A 203 1.02 9.60 4.65
C LEU A 203 2.54 9.79 4.88
N ALA A 204 3.32 9.84 3.80
CA ALA A 204 4.76 10.02 3.87
C ALA A 204 5.18 11.38 4.47
N ARG A 205 4.35 12.42 4.29
CA ARG A 205 4.59 13.80 4.73
C ARG A 205 4.07 14.09 6.13
N LEU A 206 3.53 13.10 6.84
CA LEU A 206 3.14 13.31 8.24
C LEU A 206 4.35 13.78 9.05
N PRO A 207 4.21 14.86 9.84
CA PRO A 207 5.30 15.38 10.66
C PRO A 207 5.78 14.37 11.70
N ARG A 208 7.08 14.38 11.98
CA ARG A 208 7.67 13.50 12.99
C ARG A 208 7.06 13.73 14.37
N GLU A 209 6.74 15.00 14.68
CA GLU A 209 6.10 15.44 15.93
C GLU A 209 4.74 14.75 16.16
N LEU A 210 4.07 14.33 15.11
CA LEU A 210 2.82 13.57 15.20
C LEU A 210 3.07 12.06 15.21
N THR A 211 4.02 11.59 14.40
CA THR A 211 4.26 10.15 14.24
C THR A 211 4.98 9.51 15.43
N VAL A 212 5.62 10.28 16.32
CA VAL A 212 6.23 9.78 17.56
C VAL A 212 5.24 9.13 18.52
N ALA A 213 3.94 9.48 18.42
CA ALA A 213 2.88 8.86 19.21
C ALA A 213 2.64 7.37 18.88
N PHE A 214 3.15 6.89 17.75
CA PHE A 214 2.95 5.51 17.28
C PHE A 214 4.21 4.70 17.54
N VAL A 215 4.14 3.67 18.38
CA VAL A 215 5.26 2.77 18.67
C VAL A 215 5.72 2.07 17.38
N ASN A 216 4.77 1.65 16.56
CA ASN A 216 5.05 1.08 15.24
C ASN A 216 4.38 1.92 14.13
N VAL A 217 5.15 2.79 13.50
CA VAL A 217 4.68 3.64 12.39
C VAL A 217 4.29 2.86 11.14
N GLN A 218 4.75 1.61 11.00
CA GLN A 218 4.43 0.74 9.87
C GLN A 218 2.95 0.33 9.83
N GLU A 219 2.25 0.45 10.96
CA GLU A 219 0.81 0.18 11.06
C GLU A 219 -0.06 1.33 10.53
N LEU A 220 0.56 2.48 10.22
CA LEU A 220 -0.16 3.61 9.64
C LEU A 220 -0.49 3.36 8.18
N GLY A 221 -1.79 3.23 7.90
CA GLY A 221 -2.30 3.13 6.53
C GLY A 221 -2.78 4.48 5.98
N ILE A 222 -3.13 4.50 4.70
CA ILE A 222 -3.62 5.69 3.97
C ILE A 222 -4.84 6.33 4.66
N ARG A 223 -5.76 5.51 5.22
CA ARG A 223 -6.95 6.00 5.92
C ARG A 223 -6.59 6.78 7.18
N ASN A 224 -5.57 6.32 7.90
CA ASN A 224 -5.06 7.00 9.09
C ASN A 224 -4.47 8.36 8.75
N ALA A 225 -3.75 8.46 7.62
CA ALA A 225 -3.17 9.72 7.15
C ALA A 225 -4.21 10.80 6.90
N ILE A 226 -5.39 10.47 6.38
CA ILE A 226 -6.49 11.42 6.15
C ILE A 226 -6.95 12.05 7.47
N ALA A 227 -7.16 11.22 8.50
CA ALA A 227 -7.56 11.68 9.83
C ALA A 227 -6.47 12.58 10.47
N LEU A 228 -5.23 12.12 10.44
CA LEU A 228 -4.08 12.83 11.02
C LEU A 228 -3.79 14.15 10.30
N LYS A 229 -3.92 14.21 8.97
CA LYS A 229 -3.78 15.44 8.17
C LYS A 229 -4.80 16.50 8.61
N GLY A 230 -6.02 16.12 8.99
CA GLY A 230 -7.05 17.01 9.51
C GLY A 230 -6.64 17.72 10.81
N LEU A 231 -5.71 17.13 11.59
CA LEU A 231 -5.20 17.72 12.83
C LEU A 231 -4.11 18.79 12.61
N LEU A 232 -3.54 18.86 11.40
CA LEU A 232 -2.46 19.78 11.08
C LEU A 232 -2.94 21.21 10.74
N LYS A 233 -4.24 21.41 10.63
CA LYS A 233 -4.87 22.71 10.36
C LYS A 233 -6.16 22.85 11.19
N PRO A 234 -6.42 24.01 11.78
CA PRO A 234 -5.58 25.20 11.94
C PRO A 234 -4.44 24.99 12.95
N GLU A 235 -3.58 26.01 13.11
CA GLU A 235 -2.34 25.91 13.89
C GLU A 235 -2.55 25.55 15.34
N ASP A 236 -3.61 26.07 15.97
CA ASP A 236 -3.97 25.74 17.35
C ASP A 236 -4.33 24.26 17.55
N LYS A 237 -4.93 23.62 16.55
CA LYS A 237 -5.16 22.17 16.55
C LYS A 237 -3.84 21.38 16.43
N ARG A 238 -2.96 21.86 15.53
CA ARG A 238 -1.66 21.24 15.30
C ARG A 238 -0.82 21.22 16.58
N GLU A 239 -0.69 22.38 17.26
CA GLU A 239 0.06 22.47 18.51
C GLU A 239 -0.44 21.50 19.58
N LYS A 240 -1.76 21.40 19.76
CA LYS A 240 -2.37 20.49 20.73
C LYS A 240 -2.14 19.03 20.34
N ALA A 241 -2.28 18.68 19.05
CA ALA A 241 -2.01 17.34 18.56
C ALA A 241 -0.55 16.94 18.80
N PHE A 242 0.41 17.86 18.56
CA PHE A 242 1.84 17.60 18.81
C PHE A 242 2.14 17.44 20.31
N ALA A 243 1.57 18.28 21.16
CA ALA A 243 1.72 18.15 22.61
C ALA A 243 1.18 16.81 23.13
N GLU A 244 0.01 16.40 22.64
CA GLU A 244 -0.57 15.10 23.00
C GLU A 244 0.23 13.94 22.43
N ALA A 245 0.77 14.06 21.22
CA ALA A 245 1.62 13.04 20.61
C ALA A 245 2.89 12.82 21.45
N ALA A 246 3.52 13.89 21.92
CA ALA A 246 4.69 13.80 22.80
C ALA A 246 4.34 13.15 24.13
N ARG A 247 3.19 13.48 24.73
CA ARG A 247 2.70 12.88 25.98
C ARG A 247 2.49 11.37 25.82
N LEU A 248 1.78 10.96 24.76
CA LEU A 248 1.53 9.54 24.46
C LEU A 248 2.81 8.76 24.20
N ALA A 249 3.79 9.36 23.52
CA ALA A 249 5.09 8.73 23.28
C ALA A 249 5.83 8.47 24.60
N ALA A 250 5.83 9.45 25.52
CA ALA A 250 6.47 9.32 26.83
C ALA A 250 5.76 8.27 27.70
N GLU A 251 4.45 8.24 27.71
CA GLU A 251 3.63 7.27 28.46
C GLU A 251 3.89 5.84 27.99
N GLN A 252 3.84 5.59 26.68
CA GLN A 252 4.07 4.27 26.10
C GLN A 252 5.52 3.78 26.33
N ALA A 253 6.50 4.69 26.32
CA ALA A 253 7.89 4.35 26.63
C ALA A 253 8.06 3.99 28.12
N GLY A 254 7.33 4.65 29.03
CA GLY A 254 7.40 4.38 30.48
C GLY A 254 6.65 3.12 30.90
N GLU A 255 5.49 2.86 30.30
CA GLU A 255 4.63 1.71 30.64
C GLU A 255 5.01 0.43 29.88
N GLY A 256 5.83 0.51 28.84
CA GLY A 256 6.19 -0.62 27.97
C GLY A 256 4.99 -1.22 27.19
N ARG A 257 3.87 -0.48 27.10
CA ARG A 257 2.64 -0.92 26.42
C ARG A 257 2.34 -0.06 25.22
N ALA A 258 2.33 -0.66 24.03
CA ALA A 258 1.89 -0.01 22.80
C ALA A 258 0.36 0.14 22.78
N LEU A 259 -0.10 1.36 22.47
CA LEU A 259 -1.53 1.62 22.22
C LEU A 259 -1.87 1.26 20.76
N PRO A 260 -3.06 0.70 20.51
CA PRO A 260 -3.56 0.49 19.14
C PRO A 260 -3.62 1.81 18.35
N VAL A 261 -3.30 1.76 17.06
CA VAL A 261 -3.26 2.96 16.18
C VAL A 261 -4.55 3.78 16.25
N LEU A 262 -5.72 3.13 16.28
CA LEU A 262 -7.00 3.83 16.35
C LEU A 262 -7.21 4.59 17.66
N ASP A 263 -6.72 4.07 18.77
CA ASP A 263 -6.84 4.73 20.07
C ASP A 263 -5.90 5.94 20.18
N VAL A 264 -4.69 5.84 19.61
CA VAL A 264 -3.79 6.98 19.46
C VAL A 264 -4.43 8.07 18.61
N ILE A 265 -4.98 7.75 17.44
CA ILE A 265 -5.64 8.73 16.56
C ILE A 265 -6.82 9.40 17.28
N LYS A 266 -7.61 8.62 18.02
CA LYS A 266 -8.74 9.11 18.80
C LYS A 266 -8.31 10.09 19.90
N ALA A 267 -7.25 9.75 20.65
CA ALA A 267 -6.68 10.63 21.66
C ALA A 267 -6.17 11.96 21.08
N LEU A 268 -5.42 11.89 19.97
CA LEU A 268 -4.94 13.06 19.24
C LEU A 268 -6.09 13.95 18.76
N THR A 269 -7.16 13.34 18.25
CA THR A 269 -8.34 14.07 17.76
C THR A 269 -9.07 14.78 18.90
N ILE A 270 -9.30 14.10 20.03
CA ILE A 270 -9.94 14.69 21.20
C ILE A 270 -9.11 15.87 21.73
N ALA A 271 -7.79 15.72 21.85
CA ALA A 271 -6.90 16.78 22.31
C ALA A 271 -6.92 17.99 21.37
N ALA A 272 -6.89 17.78 20.06
CA ALA A 272 -6.96 18.83 19.05
C ALA A 272 -8.29 19.59 19.04
N GLU A 273 -9.40 18.93 19.33
CA GLU A 273 -10.74 19.51 19.34
C GLU A 273 -11.11 20.17 20.66
N THR A 274 -10.40 19.88 21.74
CA THR A 274 -10.64 20.48 23.04
C THR A 274 -10.39 22.00 22.95
N PRO A 275 -11.36 22.87 23.22
CA PRO A 275 -11.13 24.30 23.16
C PRO A 275 -10.05 24.68 24.17
N LYS A 276 -9.07 25.52 23.78
CA LYS A 276 -8.12 26.13 24.73
C LYS A 276 -8.96 26.70 25.88
N LYS A 277 -8.68 26.31 27.10
CA LYS A 277 -9.19 27.03 28.29
C LYS A 277 -8.58 28.43 28.27
N SER A 278 -9.07 29.26 27.36
CA SER A 278 -8.82 30.70 27.43
C SER A 278 -9.67 31.25 28.59
N GLY A 279 -8.97 31.79 29.54
CA GLY A 279 -9.41 32.45 30.74
C GLY A 279 -10.88 32.72 30.92
N SER A 280 -11.33 32.35 32.11
CA SER A 280 -12.60 32.68 32.77
C SER A 280 -13.87 32.05 32.16
N PRO A 281 -14.60 31.24 32.89
CA PRO A 281 -15.90 30.82 32.47
C PRO A 281 -16.79 32.10 32.42
N LYS A 282 -17.14 32.51 31.18
CA LYS A 282 -18.35 33.33 31.08
C LYS A 282 -19.45 32.55 31.73
N LYS A 283 -20.00 33.11 32.83
CA LYS A 283 -21.13 32.58 33.58
C LYS A 283 -22.23 32.22 32.59
N SER A 284 -22.32 30.98 32.15
CA SER A 284 -23.56 30.42 31.73
C SER A 284 -24.42 30.35 33.00
N GLY A 285 -25.46 31.14 33.05
CA GLY A 285 -26.40 31.05 34.14
C GLY A 285 -26.83 29.60 34.29
N LYS A 286 -27.00 29.14 35.54
CA LYS A 286 -27.56 27.80 35.79
C LYS A 286 -28.80 27.64 34.93
N PRO A 287 -29.03 26.49 34.29
CA PRO A 287 -30.23 26.28 33.48
C PRO A 287 -31.46 26.63 34.32
N GLN A 288 -32.19 27.64 33.89
CA GLN A 288 -33.37 28.11 34.63
C GLN A 288 -34.58 27.33 34.10
N THR A 289 -35.23 26.59 34.97
CA THR A 289 -36.48 25.89 34.63
C THR A 289 -37.65 26.82 34.88
N VAL A 290 -38.45 27.07 33.87
CA VAL A 290 -39.70 27.81 33.98
C VAL A 290 -40.82 26.81 34.17
N SER A 291 -41.65 27.02 35.20
CA SER A 291 -42.77 26.17 35.54
C SER A 291 -44.08 26.91 35.34
N SER A 292 -45.17 26.19 35.06
CA SER A 292 -46.54 26.74 35.00
C SER A 292 -47.02 27.22 36.37
N PRO A 293 -48.10 28.01 36.45
CA PRO A 293 -48.73 28.38 37.72
C PRO A 293 -49.11 27.19 38.62
N GLY A 294 -49.27 26.02 38.03
CA GLY A 294 -49.49 24.73 38.70
C GLY A 294 -48.26 24.00 39.15
N GLY A 295 -47.01 24.60 39.04
CA GLY A 295 -45.73 24.03 39.47
C GLY A 295 -45.15 22.99 38.57
N LYS A 296 -45.74 22.73 37.40
CA LYS A 296 -45.24 21.74 36.42
C LYS A 296 -44.17 22.36 35.54
N PRO A 297 -43.03 21.70 35.29
CA PRO A 297 -41.96 22.24 34.45
C PRO A 297 -42.39 22.30 32.97
N VAL A 298 -42.27 23.50 32.35
CA VAL A 298 -42.72 23.79 30.99
C VAL A 298 -41.53 23.83 30.02
N LEU A 299 -40.48 24.59 30.37
CA LEU A 299 -39.30 24.76 29.52
C LEU A 299 -38.04 25.00 30.37
N LYS A 300 -36.90 24.77 29.75
CA LYS A 300 -35.59 25.09 30.32
C LYS A 300 -34.87 26.11 29.42
N ILE A 301 -34.41 27.22 30.02
CA ILE A 301 -33.50 28.17 29.38
C ILE A 301 -32.08 27.68 29.61
N LEU A 302 -31.40 27.29 28.53
CA LEU A 302 -30.07 26.76 28.58
C LEU A 302 -29.00 27.86 28.55
N GLY A 303 -29.32 29.03 28.06
CA GLY A 303 -28.47 30.21 27.98
C GLY A 303 -28.88 31.14 26.85
N SER A 304 -28.25 32.32 26.78
CA SER A 304 -28.40 33.27 25.68
C SER A 304 -27.03 33.69 25.17
N ASP A 305 -26.90 33.87 23.85
CA ASP A 305 -25.70 34.38 23.19
C ASP A 305 -26.05 35.49 22.18
N ARG A 306 -25.07 35.97 21.44
CA ARG A 306 -25.26 37.01 20.42
C ARG A 306 -26.18 36.58 19.26
N LYS A 307 -26.51 35.30 19.16
CA LYS A 307 -27.33 34.73 18.09
C LYS A 307 -28.75 34.47 18.54
N GLY A 308 -29.00 34.40 19.85
CA GLY A 308 -30.34 34.17 20.39
C GLY A 308 -30.37 33.47 21.75
N ILE A 309 -31.54 33.07 22.14
CA ILE A 309 -31.83 32.34 23.38
C ILE A 309 -32.00 30.86 23.05
N HIS A 310 -31.27 30.02 23.78
CA HIS A 310 -31.38 28.57 23.67
C HIS A 310 -32.35 28.05 24.74
N LEU A 311 -33.45 27.46 24.31
CA LEU A 311 -34.43 26.87 25.24
C LEU A 311 -34.87 25.47 24.80
N THR A 312 -35.29 24.67 25.75
CA THR A 312 -35.85 23.32 25.50
C THR A 312 -37.24 23.25 26.06
N LEU A 313 -38.24 22.91 25.24
CA LEU A 313 -39.62 22.63 25.66
C LEU A 313 -39.71 21.21 26.24
N LEU A 314 -40.35 21.08 27.40
CA LEU A 314 -40.45 19.81 28.12
C LEU A 314 -41.83 19.15 27.87
N ASN A 315 -41.92 18.30 26.86
CA ASN A 315 -43.15 17.62 26.47
C ASN A 315 -43.63 16.51 27.44
N LYS A 316 -42.78 16.06 28.35
CA LYS A 316 -43.10 15.04 29.37
C LYS A 316 -43.33 15.63 30.78
N GLY A 317 -43.32 16.95 30.93
CA GLY A 317 -43.46 17.64 32.21
C GLY A 317 -44.90 17.69 32.76
N GLY A 318 -45.87 17.23 32.00
CA GLY A 318 -47.31 17.23 32.41
C GLY A 318 -47.98 18.61 32.37
N ALA A 319 -47.35 19.62 31.76
CA ALA A 319 -47.92 20.94 31.51
C ALA A 319 -48.84 20.89 30.28
N SER A 320 -49.87 21.74 30.24
CA SER A 320 -50.79 21.88 29.11
C SER A 320 -50.14 22.72 27.99
N ARG A 321 -50.71 22.70 26.79
CA ARG A 321 -50.33 23.56 25.69
C ARG A 321 -50.41 25.05 26.06
N ASP A 322 -51.46 25.42 26.73
CA ASP A 322 -51.66 26.80 27.17
C ASP A 322 -50.62 27.29 28.16
N ASP A 323 -50.15 26.40 29.07
CA ASP A 323 -49.03 26.69 29.97
C ASP A 323 -47.73 26.99 29.18
N VAL A 324 -47.50 26.24 28.06
CA VAL A 324 -46.32 26.45 27.22
C VAL A 324 -46.43 27.78 26.46
N GLU A 325 -47.60 28.12 25.94
CA GLU A 325 -47.85 29.39 25.21
C GLU A 325 -47.65 30.60 26.13
N VAL A 326 -48.17 30.56 27.38
CA VAL A 326 -47.94 31.60 28.38
C VAL A 326 -46.47 31.76 28.71
N ALA A 327 -45.74 30.67 28.99
CA ALA A 327 -44.33 30.73 29.34
C ALA A 327 -43.45 31.22 28.18
N LEU A 328 -43.81 30.90 26.94
CA LEU A 328 -43.12 31.44 25.76
C LEU A 328 -43.34 32.92 25.57
N LYS A 329 -44.58 33.38 25.80
CA LYS A 329 -44.95 34.80 25.72
C LYS A 329 -44.19 35.62 26.75
N ASP A 330 -44.11 35.17 28.01
CA ASP A 330 -43.34 35.83 29.07
C ASP A 330 -41.85 35.98 28.70
N ILE A 331 -41.25 34.96 28.04
CA ILE A 331 -39.89 35.04 27.57
C ILE A 331 -39.74 36.04 26.41
N LEU A 332 -40.68 36.06 25.47
CA LEU A 332 -40.69 37.01 24.38
C LEU A 332 -40.83 38.44 24.92
N ASP A 333 -41.74 38.68 25.84
CA ASP A 333 -41.95 40.00 26.47
C ASP A 333 -40.71 40.45 27.28
N THR A 334 -39.97 39.50 27.87
CA THR A 334 -38.73 39.81 28.61
C THR A 334 -37.53 40.16 27.72
N HIS A 335 -37.46 39.62 26.49
CA HIS A 335 -36.28 39.72 25.64
C HIS A 335 -36.48 40.52 24.34
N TRP A 336 -37.77 40.78 23.94
CA TRP A 336 -38.13 41.52 22.74
C TRP A 336 -39.23 42.58 22.97
N GLY A 337 -39.62 42.83 24.24
CA GLY A 337 -40.56 43.88 24.63
C GLY A 337 -39.98 45.26 24.73
#